data_0ccfe088f099b306f271770c12e29e72
#
_entry.id   0ccfe088f099b306f271770c12e29e72
#
_cell.length_a   1.000
_cell.length_b   1.000
_cell.length_c   1.000
_cell.angle_alpha   90.00
_cell.angle_beta   90.00
_cell.angle_gamma   90.00
#
_symmetry.space_group_name_H-M   'P 1'
#
loop_
_entity.id
_entity.type
_entity.pdbx_description
1 polymer ?
#
loop_
_entity_poly.entity_id
_entity_poly.type
_entity_poly.pdbx_seq_one_letter_code
_entity_poly.pdbx_strand_id
1 'polypeptide(L)'
;MELCYNRCPLTLATSARAKFEKFRNDYMWADQVQTYYKLHGQPTHWYQAKQSCEDEGTMLLIPDTFNEMDNIKVLMSNMKSEYSAIFVGIHDQYSDGNYVTVRGDHLTGTVQGIMWAEGSPDSYEDNEHCVVMNRLGLLDDRPCTDVYPFICKIAADDFKFHEECDGFDTGYVLQNVSVGQHPKCYKFHREPLSWFEAYATCFREEGELAIINSPEEAKVVTNLLRDHINSNVPDPNLLYLGFSDLLFPYQYRTIKDDTLKAAGYSSFHPIKETVVANKTKRCGALSRTGYLILTYCDRPAMFLCQKGIDKNNKLYNNNNESSEESDEYE
;
A
#
# COMPACT_ATOMS: atom_id res chain seq x y z
N MET A 1 -16.54 30.27 -43.18
CA MET A 1 -15.14 29.84 -42.91
C MET A 1 -14.63 30.80 -41.82
N GLU A 2 -15.02 30.56 -40.57
CA GLU A 2 -14.58 31.31 -39.42
C GLU A 2 -14.02 30.31 -38.38
N LEU A 3 -12.78 30.57 -38.08
CA LEU A 3 -11.92 29.80 -37.17
C LEU A 3 -12.41 29.93 -35.73
N CYS A 4 -12.77 28.83 -35.09
CA CYS A 4 -12.90 28.76 -33.65
C CYS A 4 -11.50 28.85 -32.99
N TYR A 5 -11.08 30.10 -32.70
CA TYR A 5 -10.04 30.40 -31.74
C TYR A 5 -10.68 30.80 -30.42
N ASN A 6 -10.19 30.20 -29.32
CA ASN A 6 -10.47 30.51 -27.94
C ASN A 6 -11.76 29.90 -27.31
N ARG A 7 -11.58 28.76 -26.71
CA ARG A 7 -11.90 28.34 -25.31
C ARG A 7 -11.99 26.82 -25.19
N CYS A 8 -10.86 26.14 -25.23
CA CYS A 8 -10.76 24.87 -24.51
C CYS A 8 -10.54 25.21 -23.03
N PRO A 9 -11.26 24.58 -22.10
CA PRO A 9 -11.04 24.82 -20.68
C PRO A 9 -9.72 24.15 -20.25
N LEU A 10 -8.65 24.94 -20.23
CA LEU A 10 -7.34 24.56 -19.66
C LEU A 10 -7.42 24.20 -18.16
N THR A 11 -8.56 24.44 -17.52
CA THR A 11 -8.75 24.21 -16.09
C THR A 11 -8.97 22.75 -15.72
N LEU A 12 -9.48 21.90 -16.63
CA LEU A 12 -9.66 20.46 -16.37
C LEU A 12 -8.35 19.68 -16.48
N ALA A 13 -7.49 20.05 -17.45
CA ALA A 13 -6.20 19.39 -17.64
C ALA A 13 -5.20 19.67 -16.51
N THR A 14 -5.19 20.89 -15.95
CA THR A 14 -4.32 21.26 -14.83
C THR A 14 -4.76 20.65 -13.52
N SER A 15 -6.08 20.49 -13.27
CA SER A 15 -6.61 19.84 -12.09
C SER A 15 -6.34 18.32 -12.10
N ALA A 16 -6.50 17.66 -13.25
CA ALA A 16 -6.16 16.25 -13.41
C ALA A 16 -4.63 16.05 -13.24
N ARG A 17 -3.80 16.86 -13.88
CA ARG A 17 -2.34 16.77 -13.77
C ARG A 17 -1.85 16.97 -12.33
N ALA A 18 -2.42 17.92 -11.59
CA ALA A 18 -2.09 18.13 -10.17
C ALA A 18 -2.56 16.97 -9.27
N LYS A 19 -3.64 16.24 -9.66
CA LYS A 19 -4.08 15.02 -8.97
C LYS A 19 -3.13 13.85 -9.24
N PHE A 20 -2.56 13.73 -10.43
CA PHE A 20 -1.65 12.66 -10.80
C PHE A 20 -0.25 12.80 -10.17
N GLU A 21 0.19 14.00 -9.80
CA GLU A 21 1.50 14.24 -9.16
C GLU A 21 1.55 13.74 -7.70
N LYS A 22 0.45 13.22 -7.14
CA LYS A 22 0.32 12.86 -5.71
C LYS A 22 0.25 11.36 -5.41
N PHE A 23 0.52 10.47 -6.37
CA PHE A 23 0.64 9.07 -6.04
C PHE A 23 1.96 8.84 -5.31
N ARG A 24 1.96 8.04 -4.28
CA ARG A 24 3.11 7.58 -3.46
C ARG A 24 4.49 8.10 -3.90
N ASN A 25 5.23 8.73 -2.98
CA ASN A 25 6.56 9.31 -3.26
C ASN A 25 7.64 8.30 -3.69
N ASP A 26 7.38 6.99 -3.52
CA ASP A 26 8.29 5.91 -3.89
C ASP A 26 7.99 5.30 -5.27
N TYR A 27 7.00 5.86 -5.99
CA TYR A 27 6.69 5.51 -7.37
C TYR A 27 7.15 6.60 -8.34
N MET A 28 7.64 6.17 -9.49
CA MET A 28 8.10 7.04 -10.57
C MET A 28 7.01 7.16 -11.65
N TRP A 29 6.64 8.38 -11.97
CA TRP A 29 5.70 8.67 -13.06
C TRP A 29 6.37 8.65 -14.42
N ALA A 30 5.78 7.94 -15.38
CA ALA A 30 6.20 7.91 -16.78
C ALA A 30 5.11 8.57 -17.66
N ASP A 31 5.35 9.85 -18.01
CA ASP A 31 4.37 10.70 -18.68
C ASP A 31 3.92 10.15 -20.06
N GLN A 32 4.85 9.52 -20.79
CA GLN A 32 4.56 8.99 -22.13
C GLN A 32 3.54 7.84 -22.14
N VAL A 33 3.49 7.06 -21.07
CA VAL A 33 2.59 5.91 -20.91
C VAL A 33 1.56 6.11 -19.81
N GLN A 34 1.54 7.30 -19.19
CA GLN A 34 0.60 7.66 -18.13
C GLN A 34 0.50 6.60 -17.04
N THR A 35 1.66 6.15 -16.54
CA THR A 35 1.75 5.00 -15.61
C THR A 35 2.81 5.28 -14.55
N TYR A 36 2.54 4.86 -13.32
CA TYR A 36 3.51 4.85 -12.22
C TYR A 36 4.16 3.49 -12.08
N TYR A 37 5.44 3.50 -11.74
CA TYR A 37 6.27 2.31 -11.56
C TYR A 37 7.11 2.41 -10.30
N LYS A 38 7.33 1.26 -9.66
CA LYS A 38 8.27 1.10 -8.55
C LYS A 38 9.05 -0.17 -8.71
N LEU A 39 10.38 -0.07 -8.67
CA LEU A 39 11.28 -1.21 -8.61
C LEU A 39 11.47 -1.65 -7.16
N HIS A 40 11.10 -2.89 -6.87
CA HIS A 40 11.45 -3.61 -5.66
C HIS A 40 12.75 -4.37 -5.87
N GLY A 41 13.85 -3.81 -5.37
CA GLY A 41 15.19 -4.35 -5.59
C GLY A 41 15.55 -5.55 -4.70
N GLN A 42 14.75 -5.86 -3.68
CA GLN A 42 14.91 -7.06 -2.87
C GLN A 42 14.17 -8.21 -3.56
N PRO A 43 14.89 -9.32 -3.91
CA PRO A 43 14.26 -10.43 -4.59
C PRO A 43 13.33 -11.19 -3.65
N THR A 44 12.23 -11.69 -4.20
CA THR A 44 11.27 -12.53 -3.48
C THR A 44 10.61 -13.52 -4.45
N HIS A 45 9.82 -14.44 -3.94
CA HIS A 45 9.03 -15.37 -4.74
C HIS A 45 7.89 -14.67 -5.48
N TRP A 46 7.45 -15.24 -6.59
CA TRP A 46 6.44 -14.61 -7.46
C TRP A 46 5.14 -14.23 -6.73
N TYR A 47 4.63 -15.11 -5.87
CA TYR A 47 3.40 -14.83 -5.11
C TYR A 47 3.55 -13.66 -4.15
N GLN A 48 4.73 -13.55 -3.52
CA GLN A 48 5.02 -12.44 -2.62
C GLN A 48 5.22 -11.14 -3.40
N ALA A 49 5.84 -11.20 -4.59
CA ALA A 49 5.95 -10.05 -5.48
C ALA A 49 4.56 -9.52 -5.90
N LYS A 50 3.68 -10.44 -6.35
CA LYS A 50 2.29 -10.12 -6.69
C LYS A 50 1.56 -9.49 -5.51
N GLN A 51 1.61 -10.13 -4.34
CA GLN A 51 0.95 -9.65 -3.13
C GLN A 51 1.47 -8.27 -2.69
N SER A 52 2.79 -8.05 -2.77
CA SER A 52 3.39 -6.76 -2.41
C SER A 52 2.87 -5.62 -3.29
N CYS A 53 2.69 -5.86 -4.59
CA CYS A 53 2.09 -4.85 -5.48
C CYS A 53 0.61 -4.62 -5.15
N GLU A 54 -0.16 -5.68 -4.88
CA GLU A 54 -1.57 -5.57 -4.49
C GLU A 54 -1.76 -4.83 -3.17
N ASP A 55 -0.90 -5.08 -2.19
CA ASP A 55 -0.90 -4.37 -0.91
C ASP A 55 -0.55 -2.87 -1.05
N GLU A 56 0.20 -2.52 -2.09
CA GLU A 56 0.49 -1.14 -2.45
C GLU A 56 -0.62 -0.49 -3.32
N GLY A 57 -1.72 -1.21 -3.60
CA GLY A 57 -2.81 -0.73 -4.46
C GLY A 57 -2.45 -0.71 -5.94
N THR A 58 -1.46 -1.49 -6.35
CA THR A 58 -0.92 -1.57 -7.71
C THR A 58 -0.94 -3.02 -8.22
N MET A 59 -0.34 -3.30 -9.33
CA MET A 59 -0.22 -4.66 -9.84
C MET A 59 1.22 -5.01 -10.21
N LEU A 60 1.55 -6.30 -10.13
CA LEU A 60 2.82 -6.80 -10.66
C LEU A 60 2.90 -6.50 -12.16
N LEU A 61 4.03 -5.97 -12.61
CA LEU A 61 4.23 -5.46 -13.96
C LEU A 61 3.73 -6.44 -15.03
N ILE A 62 2.84 -5.97 -15.87
CA ILE A 62 2.51 -6.59 -17.17
C ILE A 62 3.01 -5.62 -18.22
N PRO A 63 4.01 -5.96 -19.04
CA PRO A 63 4.44 -5.09 -20.13
C PRO A 63 3.33 -5.01 -21.19
N ASP A 64 2.68 -3.86 -21.36
CA ASP A 64 1.51 -3.71 -22.24
C ASP A 64 1.87 -3.16 -23.63
N THR A 65 2.93 -2.36 -23.74
CA THR A 65 3.31 -1.70 -24.99
C THR A 65 4.83 -1.61 -25.19
N PHE A 66 5.26 -1.42 -26.43
CA PHE A 66 6.65 -1.15 -26.76
C PHE A 66 7.21 0.11 -26.09
N ASN A 67 6.41 1.18 -26.00
CA ASN A 67 6.82 2.43 -25.40
C ASN A 67 7.05 2.28 -23.88
N GLU A 68 6.34 1.37 -23.25
CA GLU A 68 6.53 1.03 -21.85
C GLU A 68 7.87 0.34 -21.60
N MET A 69 8.33 -0.49 -22.54
CA MET A 69 9.56 -1.27 -22.41
C MET A 69 10.79 -0.41 -22.18
N ASP A 70 10.87 0.79 -22.74
CA ASP A 70 12.00 1.68 -22.53
C ASP A 70 12.05 2.20 -21.08
N ASN A 71 10.91 2.54 -20.50
CA ASN A 71 10.80 2.91 -19.09
C ASN A 71 11.20 1.74 -18.16
N ILE A 72 10.73 0.53 -18.49
CA ILE A 72 11.05 -0.67 -17.73
C ILE A 72 12.57 -0.96 -17.77
N LYS A 73 13.19 -0.87 -18.95
CA LYS A 73 14.65 -1.05 -19.10
C LYS A 73 15.46 -0.03 -18.29
N VAL A 74 15.01 1.23 -18.25
CA VAL A 74 15.62 2.26 -17.40
C VAL A 74 15.51 1.89 -15.92
N LEU A 75 14.35 1.42 -15.46
CA LEU A 75 14.18 0.95 -14.08
C LEU A 75 15.08 -0.25 -13.78
N MET A 76 15.13 -1.23 -14.69
CA MET A 76 16.00 -2.41 -14.53
C MET A 76 17.49 -2.05 -14.52
N SER A 77 17.89 -0.93 -15.13
CA SER A 77 19.29 -0.47 -15.06
C SER A 77 19.72 -0.11 -13.63
N ASN A 78 18.78 0.23 -12.76
CA ASN A 78 19.02 0.53 -11.35
C ASN A 78 19.10 -0.72 -10.45
N MET A 79 18.81 -1.90 -10.99
CA MET A 79 18.97 -3.15 -10.25
C MET A 79 20.46 -3.45 -10.03
N LYS A 80 20.76 -4.15 -8.94
CA LYS A 80 22.08 -4.72 -8.73
C LYS A 80 22.49 -5.60 -9.93
N SER A 81 23.77 -5.60 -10.26
CA SER A 81 24.31 -6.33 -11.43
C SER A 81 24.15 -7.85 -11.33
N GLU A 82 23.96 -8.38 -10.13
CA GLU A 82 23.75 -9.81 -9.88
C GLU A 82 22.40 -10.32 -10.41
N TYR A 83 21.40 -9.43 -10.61
CA TYR A 83 20.09 -9.81 -11.14
C TYR A 83 19.98 -9.47 -12.62
N SER A 84 19.69 -10.47 -13.44
CA SER A 84 19.54 -10.34 -14.90
C SER A 84 18.10 -10.18 -15.35
N ALA A 85 17.11 -10.47 -14.50
CA ALA A 85 15.70 -10.49 -14.79
C ALA A 85 14.85 -9.98 -13.61
N ILE A 86 13.57 -9.72 -13.86
CA ILE A 86 12.54 -9.37 -12.88
C ILE A 86 11.34 -10.28 -13.06
N PHE A 87 10.58 -10.55 -11.98
CA PHE A 87 9.27 -11.15 -12.11
C PHE A 87 8.29 -10.18 -12.79
N VAL A 88 7.44 -10.74 -13.65
CA VAL A 88 6.31 -10.04 -14.27
C VAL A 88 4.99 -10.72 -13.93
N GLY A 89 3.89 -10.00 -14.09
CA GLY A 89 2.54 -10.46 -13.75
C GLY A 89 1.94 -11.39 -14.81
N ILE A 90 2.70 -12.42 -15.20
CA ILE A 90 2.30 -13.43 -16.20
C ILE A 90 2.61 -14.82 -15.62
N HIS A 91 1.69 -15.78 -15.82
CA HIS A 91 1.83 -17.14 -15.32
C HIS A 91 0.92 -18.12 -16.09
N ASP A 92 1.18 -19.42 -15.96
CA ASP A 92 0.32 -20.49 -16.48
C ASP A 92 -0.06 -21.56 -15.43
N GLN A 93 0.00 -21.17 -14.14
CA GLN A 93 -0.19 -22.05 -12.96
C GLN A 93 -1.47 -22.89 -12.96
N TYR A 94 -2.50 -22.50 -13.71
CA TYR A 94 -3.79 -23.20 -13.73
C TYR A 94 -3.99 -24.06 -14.98
N SER A 95 -3.15 -23.89 -15.99
CA SER A 95 -3.24 -24.63 -17.25
C SER A 95 -1.93 -24.49 -18.00
N ASP A 96 -1.10 -25.51 -17.94
CA ASP A 96 0.23 -25.56 -18.53
C ASP A 96 0.23 -25.10 -19.99
N GLY A 97 1.16 -24.21 -20.33
CA GLY A 97 1.28 -23.58 -21.65
C GLY A 97 0.22 -22.50 -21.96
N ASN A 98 -0.77 -22.29 -21.10
CA ASN A 98 -1.80 -21.25 -21.27
C ASN A 98 -1.47 -20.05 -20.38
N TYR A 99 -0.54 -19.22 -20.82
CA TYR A 99 -0.11 -18.05 -20.06
C TYR A 99 -1.21 -16.98 -19.98
N VAL A 100 -1.45 -16.54 -18.76
CA VAL A 100 -2.39 -15.46 -18.45
C VAL A 100 -1.69 -14.37 -17.62
N THR A 101 -2.20 -13.16 -17.71
CA THR A 101 -1.74 -12.06 -16.87
C THR A 101 -2.43 -12.09 -15.48
N VAL A 102 -1.88 -11.38 -14.51
CA VAL A 102 -2.55 -11.18 -13.20
C VAL A 102 -3.89 -10.44 -13.32
N ARG A 103 -4.23 -9.87 -14.48
CA ARG A 103 -5.55 -9.31 -14.80
C ARG A 103 -6.52 -10.37 -15.34
N GLY A 104 -6.06 -11.58 -15.64
CA GLY A 104 -6.85 -12.65 -16.23
C GLY A 104 -6.88 -12.66 -17.77
N ASP A 105 -6.14 -11.78 -18.43
CA ASP A 105 -6.07 -11.72 -19.89
C ASP A 105 -5.13 -12.81 -20.43
N HIS A 106 -5.50 -13.46 -21.53
CA HIS A 106 -4.60 -14.37 -22.22
C HIS A 106 -3.43 -13.63 -22.88
N LEU A 107 -2.22 -14.13 -22.72
CA LEU A 107 -1.01 -13.51 -23.27
C LEU A 107 -1.04 -13.31 -24.78
N THR A 108 -1.72 -14.18 -25.52
CA THR A 108 -1.83 -14.12 -26.99
C THR A 108 -2.68 -12.94 -27.49
N GLY A 109 -3.48 -12.30 -26.62
CA GLY A 109 -4.42 -11.24 -27.01
C GLY A 109 -4.02 -9.81 -26.58
N THR A 110 -3.18 -9.67 -25.59
CA THR A 110 -3.04 -8.39 -24.87
C THR A 110 -1.71 -7.68 -25.07
N VAL A 111 -0.69 -8.36 -25.52
CA VAL A 111 0.66 -7.77 -25.56
C VAL A 111 1.25 -7.82 -26.96
N GLN A 112 1.03 -6.78 -27.75
CA GLN A 112 1.72 -6.62 -29.03
C GLN A 112 3.21 -6.35 -28.80
N GLY A 113 4.05 -7.32 -29.20
CA GLY A 113 5.50 -7.15 -29.27
C GLY A 113 6.30 -7.65 -28.09
N ILE A 114 5.68 -8.36 -27.15
CA ILE A 114 6.45 -9.14 -26.17
C ILE A 114 6.88 -10.44 -26.85
N MET A 115 8.17 -10.72 -26.72
CA MET A 115 8.78 -11.92 -27.27
C MET A 115 9.36 -12.78 -26.15
N TRP A 116 9.22 -14.08 -26.30
CA TRP A 116 9.94 -15.04 -25.50
C TRP A 116 11.44 -15.02 -25.85
N ALA A 117 12.27 -15.35 -24.90
CA ALA A 117 13.68 -15.62 -25.13
C ALA A 117 13.83 -16.87 -26.03
N GLU A 118 14.97 -17.01 -26.70
CA GLU A 118 15.23 -18.17 -27.50
C GLU A 118 15.21 -19.44 -26.64
N GLY A 119 14.34 -20.38 -27.00
CA GLY A 119 14.14 -21.62 -26.27
C GLY A 119 13.04 -21.56 -25.21
N SER A 120 12.46 -20.39 -24.93
CA SER A 120 11.38 -20.23 -23.94
C SER A 120 10.03 -20.00 -24.65
N PRO A 121 8.88 -20.37 -24.05
CA PRO A 121 8.79 -21.13 -22.79
C PRO A 121 9.17 -22.60 -23.03
N ASP A 122 9.85 -23.23 -22.09
CA ASP A 122 10.26 -24.64 -22.21
C ASP A 122 9.74 -25.54 -21.07
N SER A 123 9.07 -24.95 -20.06
CA SER A 123 8.47 -25.64 -18.92
C SER A 123 9.42 -26.68 -18.31
N TYR A 124 10.69 -26.32 -18.12
CA TYR A 124 11.73 -27.23 -17.68
C TYR A 124 11.29 -28.00 -16.41
N GLU A 125 11.38 -29.34 -16.48
CA GLU A 125 10.95 -30.24 -15.40
C GLU A 125 9.47 -30.08 -14.98
N ASP A 126 8.58 -29.57 -15.84
CA ASP A 126 7.16 -29.31 -15.57
C ASP A 126 6.96 -28.45 -14.29
N ASN A 127 7.85 -27.47 -14.02
CA ASN A 127 7.82 -26.67 -12.77
C ASN A 127 7.95 -25.15 -13.01
N GLU A 128 8.00 -24.68 -14.24
CA GLU A 128 8.22 -23.28 -14.59
C GLU A 128 6.90 -22.60 -14.97
N HIS A 129 6.11 -22.21 -13.97
CA HIS A 129 4.78 -21.65 -14.15
C HIS A 129 4.71 -20.14 -13.94
N CYS A 130 5.81 -19.45 -13.69
CA CYS A 130 5.89 -18.01 -13.49
C CYS A 130 6.87 -17.39 -14.46
N VAL A 131 6.60 -16.17 -14.90
CA VAL A 131 7.37 -15.53 -15.96
C VAL A 131 8.26 -14.44 -15.41
N VAL A 132 9.48 -14.42 -15.89
CA VAL A 132 10.44 -13.32 -15.71
C VAL A 132 10.67 -12.59 -17.02
N MET A 133 11.13 -11.36 -16.93
CA MET A 133 11.57 -10.55 -18.06
C MET A 133 13.04 -10.16 -17.86
N ASN A 134 13.86 -10.46 -18.85
CA ASN A 134 15.28 -10.10 -18.81
C ASN A 134 15.51 -8.62 -19.19
N ARG A 135 16.76 -8.15 -19.06
CA ARG A 135 17.15 -6.75 -19.37
C ARG A 135 16.98 -6.36 -20.85
N LEU A 136 16.83 -7.33 -21.75
CA LEU A 136 16.52 -7.08 -23.17
C LEU A 136 15.01 -6.92 -23.41
N GLY A 137 14.19 -7.24 -22.41
CA GLY A 137 12.75 -7.24 -22.51
C GLY A 137 12.15 -8.53 -23.05
N LEU A 138 12.92 -9.63 -23.04
CA LEU A 138 12.47 -10.95 -23.45
C LEU A 138 11.94 -11.72 -22.25
N LEU A 139 10.86 -12.48 -22.46
CA LEU A 139 10.24 -13.32 -21.45
C LEU A 139 10.90 -14.70 -21.36
N ASP A 140 10.86 -15.25 -20.16
CA ASP A 140 11.35 -16.57 -19.84
C ASP A 140 10.52 -17.17 -18.70
N ASP A 141 10.16 -18.44 -18.79
CA ASP A 141 9.42 -19.14 -17.75
C ASP A 141 10.39 -19.65 -16.66
N ARG A 142 9.96 -19.58 -15.40
CA ARG A 142 10.77 -19.94 -14.24
C ARG A 142 9.89 -20.53 -13.13
N PRO A 143 10.49 -21.32 -12.22
CA PRO A 143 9.79 -21.74 -11.03
C PRO A 143 9.28 -20.55 -10.23
N CYS A 144 8.01 -20.59 -9.80
CA CYS A 144 7.41 -19.52 -8.96
C CYS A 144 8.10 -19.38 -7.60
N THR A 145 8.88 -20.39 -7.22
CA THR A 145 9.69 -20.44 -5.97
C THR A 145 11.08 -19.81 -6.13
N ASP A 146 11.48 -19.48 -7.33
CA ASP A 146 12.69 -18.68 -7.55
C ASP A 146 12.53 -17.30 -6.94
N VAL A 147 13.64 -16.59 -6.76
CA VAL A 147 13.65 -15.25 -6.19
C VAL A 147 14.21 -14.24 -7.18
N TYR A 148 13.40 -13.28 -7.53
CA TYR A 148 13.76 -12.17 -8.41
C TYR A 148 13.28 -10.83 -7.85
N PRO A 149 14.00 -9.72 -8.18
CA PRO A 149 13.42 -8.38 -8.07
C PRO A 149 12.14 -8.29 -8.92
N PHE A 150 11.33 -7.30 -8.67
CA PHE A 150 10.08 -7.11 -9.40
C PHE A 150 9.73 -5.63 -9.54
N ILE A 151 8.81 -5.32 -10.43
CA ILE A 151 8.29 -3.97 -10.64
C ILE A 151 6.78 -4.00 -10.43
N CYS A 152 6.29 -3.08 -9.61
CA CYS A 152 4.88 -2.79 -9.49
C CYS A 152 4.51 -1.62 -10.42
N LYS A 153 3.31 -1.66 -10.99
CA LYS A 153 2.77 -0.59 -11.82
C LYS A 153 1.32 -0.27 -11.55
N ILE A 154 0.91 0.96 -11.85
CA ILE A 154 -0.49 1.37 -11.94
C ILE A 154 -0.65 2.44 -13.00
N ALA A 155 -1.57 2.22 -13.94
CA ALA A 155 -1.89 3.18 -14.98
C ALA A 155 -2.80 4.30 -14.46
N ALA A 156 -2.74 5.47 -15.08
CA ALA A 156 -3.57 6.62 -14.70
C ALA A 156 -5.07 6.31 -14.70
N ASP A 157 -5.53 5.51 -15.67
CA ASP A 157 -6.93 5.14 -15.82
C ASP A 157 -7.41 4.15 -14.74
N ASP A 158 -6.48 3.44 -14.09
CA ASP A 158 -6.77 2.51 -13.01
C ASP A 158 -6.84 3.20 -11.64
N PHE A 159 -6.49 4.49 -11.59
CA PHE A 159 -6.56 5.29 -10.37
C PHE A 159 -8.00 5.52 -9.92
N LYS A 160 -8.31 4.99 -8.75
CA LYS A 160 -9.50 5.40 -8.00
C LYS A 160 -9.08 6.35 -6.89
N PHE A 161 -9.27 7.64 -7.11
CA PHE A 161 -9.11 8.61 -6.05
C PHE A 161 -10.22 8.43 -5.02
N HIS A 162 -9.87 8.08 -3.81
CA HIS A 162 -10.81 8.01 -2.68
C HIS A 162 -10.91 9.40 -2.05
N GLU A 163 -11.94 10.16 -2.43
CA GLU A 163 -12.21 11.50 -1.89
C GLU A 163 -12.33 11.48 -0.36
N GLU A 164 -12.86 10.38 0.18
CA GLU A 164 -13.06 10.22 1.62
C GLU A 164 -11.76 10.12 2.41
N CYS A 165 -10.69 9.57 1.83
CA CYS A 165 -9.40 9.35 2.48
C CYS A 165 -8.26 10.19 1.88
N ASP A 166 -8.59 11.19 1.05
CA ASP A 166 -7.64 12.10 0.39
C ASP A 166 -6.38 11.38 -0.13
N GLY A 167 -6.60 10.34 -0.96
CA GLY A 167 -5.49 9.58 -1.48
C GLY A 167 -5.84 8.59 -2.58
N PHE A 168 -4.82 8.19 -3.31
CA PHE A 168 -4.90 7.17 -4.36
C PHE A 168 -4.65 5.74 -3.83
N ASP A 169 -4.27 5.61 -2.56
CA ASP A 169 -4.07 4.31 -1.93
C ASP A 169 -5.43 3.68 -1.58
N THR A 170 -5.80 2.66 -2.33
CA THR A 170 -7.09 1.97 -2.24
C THR A 170 -7.26 1.16 -0.95
N GLY A 171 -6.19 0.98 -0.17
CA GLY A 171 -6.24 0.21 1.08
C GLY A 171 -6.73 1.00 2.29
N TYR A 172 -6.82 2.33 2.19
CA TYR A 172 -7.34 3.16 3.28
C TYR A 172 -8.86 3.20 3.26
N VAL A 173 -9.48 2.84 4.38
CA VAL A 173 -10.94 2.81 4.55
C VAL A 173 -11.35 3.82 5.62
N LEU A 174 -12.31 4.67 5.28
CA LEU A 174 -12.89 5.63 6.22
C LEU A 174 -13.62 4.91 7.36
N GLN A 175 -13.26 5.26 8.59
CA GLN A 175 -13.93 4.80 9.80
C GLN A 175 -14.53 5.97 10.57
N ASN A 176 -15.85 5.93 10.76
CA ASN A 176 -16.54 6.86 11.66
C ASN A 176 -16.35 6.38 13.10
N VAL A 177 -15.45 7.03 13.81
CA VAL A 177 -15.03 6.57 15.14
C VAL A 177 -16.04 6.95 16.23
N SER A 178 -16.65 8.14 16.17
CA SER A 178 -17.73 8.58 17.10
C SER A 178 -18.28 9.96 16.75
N VAL A 179 -19.45 10.27 17.29
CA VAL A 179 -20.02 11.63 17.24
C VAL A 179 -19.08 12.61 17.96
N GLY A 180 -18.58 13.60 17.21
CA GLY A 180 -17.69 14.66 17.75
C GLY A 180 -16.17 14.39 17.58
N GLN A 181 -15.76 13.25 17.07
CA GLN A 181 -14.38 13.02 16.64
C GLN A 181 -14.28 13.10 15.11
N HIS A 182 -13.10 13.56 14.64
CA HIS A 182 -12.85 13.61 13.20
C HIS A 182 -12.73 12.19 12.66
N PRO A 183 -13.42 11.89 11.55
CA PRO A 183 -13.25 10.61 10.89
C PRO A 183 -11.79 10.41 10.48
N LYS A 184 -11.32 9.17 10.55
CA LYS A 184 -9.98 8.77 10.16
C LYS A 184 -10.03 7.66 9.13
N CYS A 185 -9.05 7.64 8.27
CA CYS A 185 -8.85 6.55 7.34
C CYS A 185 -7.80 5.59 7.87
N TYR A 186 -8.11 4.30 7.86
CA TYR A 186 -7.22 3.24 8.31
C TYR A 186 -6.92 2.26 7.20
N LYS A 187 -5.67 1.82 7.15
CA LYS A 187 -5.23 0.69 6.33
C LYS A 187 -4.62 -0.38 7.23
N PHE A 188 -5.16 -1.59 7.14
CA PHE A 188 -4.71 -2.74 7.91
C PHE A 188 -3.68 -3.53 7.10
N HIS A 189 -2.47 -3.65 7.63
CA HIS A 189 -1.39 -4.43 7.04
C HIS A 189 -1.31 -5.80 7.69
N ARG A 190 -1.53 -6.84 6.88
CA ARG A 190 -1.52 -8.25 7.32
C ARG A 190 -0.13 -8.87 7.31
N GLU A 191 0.78 -8.37 6.48
CA GLU A 191 2.16 -8.83 6.44
C GLU A 191 2.89 -8.35 7.69
N PRO A 192 3.42 -9.29 8.51
CA PRO A 192 4.08 -8.91 9.75
C PRO A 192 5.45 -8.29 9.49
N LEU A 193 5.64 -7.09 9.99
CA LEU A 193 6.89 -6.35 9.94
C LEU A 193 7.38 -6.00 11.36
N SER A 194 8.65 -5.64 11.50
CA SER A 194 9.14 -4.98 12.70
C SER A 194 8.46 -3.60 12.87
N TRP A 195 8.47 -3.06 14.09
CA TRP A 195 7.83 -1.76 14.34
C TRP A 195 8.42 -0.63 13.48
N PHE A 196 9.73 -0.65 13.25
CA PHE A 196 10.39 0.36 12.42
C PHE A 196 10.03 0.24 10.95
N GLU A 197 9.94 -0.98 10.44
CA GLU A 197 9.50 -1.24 9.06
C GLU A 197 8.03 -0.86 8.89
N ALA A 198 7.17 -1.16 9.87
CA ALA A 198 5.78 -0.75 9.90
C ALA A 198 5.64 0.79 9.89
N TYR A 199 6.41 1.49 10.76
CA TYR A 199 6.47 2.95 10.77
C TYR A 199 6.88 3.51 9.41
N ALA A 200 7.96 2.99 8.82
CA ALA A 200 8.46 3.42 7.52
C ALA A 200 7.46 3.12 6.39
N THR A 201 6.71 2.02 6.49
CA THR A 201 5.67 1.66 5.51
C THR A 201 4.52 2.65 5.54
N CYS A 202 3.97 2.94 6.73
CA CYS A 202 2.91 3.95 6.85
C CYS A 202 3.37 5.32 6.34
N PHE A 203 4.62 5.71 6.65
CA PHE A 203 5.16 6.99 6.19
C PHE A 203 5.31 7.06 4.65
N ARG A 204 5.74 5.97 3.99
CA ARG A 204 5.81 5.90 2.52
C ARG A 204 4.44 6.00 1.86
N GLU A 205 3.39 5.55 2.55
CA GLU A 205 2.00 5.64 2.11
C GLU A 205 1.36 7.00 2.41
N GLU A 206 2.15 8.02 2.82
CA GLU A 206 1.66 9.34 3.24
C GLU A 206 0.69 9.26 4.44
N GLY A 207 0.83 8.22 5.23
CA GLY A 207 0.13 7.99 6.47
C GLY A 207 1.10 7.93 7.66
N GLU A 208 0.60 7.48 8.79
CA GLU A 208 1.38 7.26 10.01
C GLU A 208 0.89 6.00 10.73
N LEU A 209 1.71 5.38 11.57
CA LEU A 209 1.24 4.33 12.46
C LEU A 209 0.10 4.86 13.32
N ALA A 210 -1.00 4.10 13.44
CA ALA A 210 -2.22 4.55 14.08
C ALA A 210 -2.00 4.93 15.55
N ILE A 211 -2.55 6.07 15.95
CA ILE A 211 -2.59 6.55 17.32
C ILE A 211 -4.05 6.54 17.76
N ILE A 212 -4.34 5.77 18.81
CA ILE A 212 -5.69 5.68 19.37
C ILE A 212 -5.95 6.90 20.27
N ASN A 213 -7.03 7.62 19.99
CA ASN A 213 -7.39 8.87 20.67
C ASN A 213 -8.61 8.75 21.58
N SER A 214 -9.27 7.59 21.64
CA SER A 214 -10.42 7.38 22.53
C SER A 214 -10.67 5.89 22.80
N PRO A 215 -11.44 5.56 23.85
CA PRO A 215 -11.92 4.20 24.09
C PRO A 215 -12.80 3.65 22.95
N GLU A 216 -13.55 4.53 22.30
CA GLU A 216 -14.42 4.19 21.17
C GLU A 216 -13.57 3.80 19.96
N GLU A 217 -12.54 4.57 19.66
CA GLU A 217 -11.57 4.25 18.61
C GLU A 217 -10.85 2.93 18.90
N ALA A 218 -10.47 2.69 20.16
CA ALA A 218 -9.88 1.42 20.56
C ALA A 218 -10.79 0.23 20.24
N LYS A 219 -12.12 0.36 20.40
CA LYS A 219 -13.08 -0.68 20.03
C LYS A 219 -13.12 -0.91 18.52
N VAL A 220 -13.13 0.17 17.71
CA VAL A 220 -13.11 0.07 16.25
C VAL A 220 -11.86 -0.67 15.79
N VAL A 221 -10.68 -0.24 16.25
CA VAL A 221 -9.40 -0.86 15.89
C VAL A 221 -9.31 -2.31 16.39
N THR A 222 -9.87 -2.62 17.57
CA THR A 222 -9.95 -3.98 18.09
C THR A 222 -10.81 -4.89 17.19
N ASN A 223 -11.92 -4.38 16.68
CA ASN A 223 -12.77 -5.13 15.76
C ASN A 223 -12.03 -5.36 14.44
N LEU A 224 -11.36 -4.35 13.87
CA LEU A 224 -10.51 -4.53 12.69
C LEU A 224 -9.47 -5.64 12.91
N LEU A 225 -8.80 -5.67 14.06
CA LEU A 225 -7.86 -6.75 14.38
C LEU A 225 -8.54 -8.12 14.43
N ARG A 226 -9.76 -8.22 14.96
CA ARG A 226 -10.51 -9.48 15.04
C ARG A 226 -10.96 -9.98 13.67
N ASP A 227 -11.36 -9.07 12.78
CA ASP A 227 -11.84 -9.40 11.44
C ASP A 227 -10.70 -9.82 10.49
N HIS A 228 -9.47 -9.44 10.82
CA HIS A 228 -8.28 -9.69 9.99
C HIS A 228 -7.33 -10.75 10.57
N ILE A 229 -7.83 -11.65 11.41
CA ILE A 229 -6.98 -12.70 11.98
C ILE A 229 -6.42 -13.59 10.88
N ASN A 230 -5.10 -13.60 10.80
CA ASN A 230 -4.37 -14.54 9.98
C ASN A 230 -3.65 -15.55 10.90
N SER A 231 -3.99 -16.83 10.79
CA SER A 231 -3.34 -17.90 11.57
C SER A 231 -1.87 -18.12 11.20
N ASN A 232 -1.42 -17.55 10.09
CA ASN A 232 -0.06 -17.70 9.58
C ASN A 232 0.93 -16.63 10.09
N VAL A 233 0.46 -15.66 10.89
CA VAL A 233 1.35 -14.67 11.50
C VAL A 233 1.89 -15.14 12.84
N PRO A 234 3.12 -14.77 13.25
CA PRO A 234 3.75 -15.22 14.50
C PRO A 234 2.95 -14.86 15.75
N ASP A 235 2.23 -13.74 15.74
CA ASP A 235 1.35 -13.32 16.82
C ASP A 235 0.07 -12.65 16.30
N PRO A 236 -0.99 -13.44 16.05
CA PRO A 236 -2.25 -12.93 15.52
C PRO A 236 -3.04 -12.04 16.50
N ASN A 237 -2.55 -11.89 17.73
CA ASN A 237 -3.22 -11.12 18.79
C ASN A 237 -2.62 -9.73 18.99
N LEU A 238 -1.66 -9.35 18.16
CA LEU A 238 -0.86 -8.14 18.33
C LEU A 238 -0.95 -7.28 17.07
N LEU A 239 -1.24 -5.99 17.27
CA LEU A 239 -1.31 -4.97 16.22
C LEU A 239 -0.44 -3.78 16.60
N TYR A 240 0.62 -3.50 15.85
CA TYR A 240 1.46 -2.35 16.12
C TYR A 240 0.73 -1.03 15.96
N LEU A 241 1.02 -0.12 16.90
CA LEU A 241 0.52 1.24 16.97
C LEU A 241 1.67 2.26 17.07
N GLY A 242 1.35 3.51 16.79
CA GLY A 242 2.29 4.62 16.73
C GLY A 242 2.69 5.18 18.10
N PHE A 243 3.17 4.33 19.03
CA PHE A 243 3.76 4.78 20.29
C PHE A 243 4.89 3.87 20.77
N SER A 244 5.79 4.41 21.60
CA SER A 244 6.93 3.68 22.13
C SER A 244 7.51 4.36 23.38
N ASP A 245 8.50 3.74 24.03
CA ASP A 245 9.37 4.37 25.02
C ASP A 245 10.84 4.46 24.56
N LEU A 246 11.03 4.53 23.24
CA LEU A 246 12.35 4.50 22.62
C LEU A 246 13.20 5.72 22.94
N LEU A 247 12.58 6.90 22.94
CA LEU A 247 13.27 8.17 23.21
C LEU A 247 13.41 8.43 24.70
N PHE A 248 12.40 8.08 25.49
CA PHE A 248 12.36 8.29 26.94
C PHE A 248 12.00 6.99 27.64
N PRO A 249 12.95 6.26 28.20
CA PRO A 249 12.67 4.99 28.89
C PRO A 249 11.58 5.13 29.94
N TYR A 250 10.60 4.24 29.87
CA TYR A 250 9.40 4.19 30.75
C TYR A 250 8.41 5.35 30.58
N GLN A 251 8.62 6.25 29.61
CA GLN A 251 7.68 7.30 29.22
C GLN A 251 7.12 6.96 27.84
N TYR A 252 5.89 6.45 27.80
CA TYR A 252 5.26 6.07 26.54
C TYR A 252 4.72 7.30 25.84
N ARG A 253 5.28 7.57 24.67
CA ARG A 253 4.88 8.68 23.81
C ARG A 253 4.45 8.19 22.44
N THR A 254 3.51 8.91 21.87
CA THR A 254 3.13 8.70 20.47
C THR A 254 4.26 9.13 19.53
N ILE A 255 4.17 8.73 18.25
CA ILE A 255 5.09 9.19 17.20
C ILE A 255 5.00 10.72 16.96
N LYS A 256 4.00 11.40 17.56
CA LYS A 256 3.81 12.86 17.56
C LYS A 256 4.34 13.52 18.84
N ASP A 257 5.05 12.79 19.65
CA ASP A 257 5.60 13.22 20.95
C ASP A 257 4.56 13.57 22.04
N ASP A 258 3.30 13.20 21.86
CA ASP A 258 2.28 13.33 22.90
C ASP A 258 2.38 12.19 23.91
N THR A 259 2.03 12.46 25.19
CA THR A 259 1.78 11.38 26.14
C THR A 259 0.52 10.62 25.73
N LEU A 260 0.44 9.31 26.01
CA LEU A 260 -0.76 8.52 25.69
C LEU A 260 -2.04 9.09 26.32
N LYS A 261 -1.91 9.70 27.50
CA LYS A 261 -3.03 10.39 28.16
C LYS A 261 -3.47 11.64 27.38
N ALA A 262 -2.52 12.43 26.89
CA ALA A 262 -2.82 13.62 26.07
C ALA A 262 -3.40 13.20 24.71
N ALA A 263 -2.93 12.09 24.13
CA ALA A 263 -3.47 11.52 22.92
C ALA A 263 -4.90 10.97 23.09
N GLY A 264 -5.36 10.69 24.32
CA GLY A 264 -6.76 10.34 24.64
C GLY A 264 -7.00 8.87 24.99
N TYR A 265 -6.00 7.99 24.85
CA TYR A 265 -6.13 6.59 25.22
C TYR A 265 -4.86 6.03 25.85
N SER A 266 -4.96 5.56 27.09
CA SER A 266 -3.82 5.06 27.89
C SER A 266 -4.14 3.79 28.70
N SER A 267 -5.15 3.02 28.24
CA SER A 267 -5.57 1.79 28.93
C SER A 267 -4.65 0.64 28.61
N PHE A 268 -3.72 0.32 29.51
CA PHE A 268 -2.89 -0.86 29.41
C PHE A 268 -3.58 -2.11 29.97
N HIS A 269 -3.17 -3.27 29.50
CA HIS A 269 -3.65 -4.55 30.00
C HIS A 269 -3.39 -4.63 31.53
N PRO A 270 -4.40 -5.02 32.34
CA PRO A 270 -4.29 -5.01 33.80
C PRO A 270 -3.26 -6.01 34.35
N ILE A 271 -3.05 -7.12 33.64
CA ILE A 271 -1.92 -8.01 33.91
C ILE A 271 -0.71 -7.28 33.29
N LYS A 272 0.14 -6.75 34.12
CA LYS A 272 1.49 -6.38 33.71
C LYS A 272 2.22 -7.66 33.29
N GLU A 273 1.86 -8.19 32.15
CA GLU A 273 2.66 -9.21 31.53
C GLU A 273 3.98 -8.54 31.21
N THR A 274 4.85 -8.89 32.13
CA THR A 274 6.27 -8.77 32.00
C THR A 274 6.73 -7.39 31.56
N VAL A 275 6.90 -6.56 32.51
CA VAL A 275 8.16 -5.87 32.60
C VAL A 275 9.21 -6.88 32.11
N VAL A 276 9.51 -6.84 30.83
CA VAL A 276 10.70 -7.52 30.32
C VAL A 276 11.85 -6.92 31.12
N ALA A 277 12.37 -7.71 32.04
CA ALA A 277 13.34 -7.29 33.03
C ALA A 277 14.68 -6.88 32.40
N ASN A 278 14.81 -6.99 31.09
CA ASN A 278 15.92 -6.56 30.29
C ASN A 278 15.51 -5.32 29.48
N LYS A 279 16.20 -4.24 29.72
CA LYS A 279 16.28 -2.89 29.12
C LYS A 279 16.14 -2.77 27.58
N THR A 280 15.40 -3.65 26.95
CA THR A 280 15.23 -3.69 25.51
C THR A 280 14.13 -2.73 25.08
N LYS A 281 14.37 -2.05 24.02
CA LYS A 281 13.49 -1.09 23.37
C LYS A 281 12.09 -1.67 23.22
N ARG A 282 11.06 -0.93 23.69
CA ARG A 282 9.68 -1.38 23.73
C ARG A 282 8.83 -0.55 22.82
N CYS A 283 8.12 -1.22 21.95
CA CYS A 283 7.22 -0.64 20.98
C CYS A 283 5.79 -0.95 21.34
N GLY A 284 4.89 -0.01 21.04
CA GLY A 284 3.50 -0.04 21.40
C GLY A 284 2.66 -0.87 20.44
N ALA A 285 1.71 -1.60 21.00
CA ALA A 285 0.76 -2.38 20.25
C ALA A 285 -0.61 -2.42 20.95
N LEU A 286 -1.64 -2.86 20.21
CA LEU A 286 -2.95 -3.19 20.72
C LEU A 286 -3.12 -4.70 20.77
N SER A 287 -3.68 -5.21 21.87
CA SER A 287 -4.08 -6.60 22.00
C SER A 287 -5.50 -6.82 21.46
N ARG A 288 -5.86 -8.07 21.18
CA ARG A 288 -7.24 -8.46 20.81
C ARG A 288 -8.31 -8.13 21.85
N THR A 289 -7.90 -7.85 23.07
CA THR A 289 -8.81 -7.44 24.16
C THR A 289 -9.04 -5.94 24.22
N GLY A 290 -8.38 -5.17 23.33
CA GLY A 290 -8.51 -3.71 23.25
C GLY A 290 -7.59 -2.95 24.18
N TYR A 291 -6.71 -3.61 24.91
CA TYR A 291 -5.74 -2.97 25.79
C TYR A 291 -4.43 -2.69 25.04
N LEU A 292 -3.79 -1.60 25.42
CA LEU A 292 -2.42 -1.33 25.01
C LEU A 292 -1.46 -2.32 25.67
N ILE A 293 -0.47 -2.74 24.93
CA ILE A 293 0.62 -3.61 25.37
C ILE A 293 1.94 -3.11 24.83
N LEU A 294 3.03 -3.60 25.40
CA LEU A 294 4.38 -3.35 24.94
C LEU A 294 5.01 -4.64 24.46
N THR A 295 5.72 -4.55 23.36
CA THR A 295 6.41 -5.70 22.79
C THR A 295 7.80 -5.31 22.30
N TYR A 296 8.61 -6.28 21.87
CA TYR A 296 9.90 -6.03 21.25
C TYR A 296 9.68 -5.38 19.89
N CYS A 297 10.47 -4.35 19.56
CA CYS A 297 10.32 -3.59 18.33
C CYS A 297 10.74 -4.35 17.07
N ASP A 298 11.59 -5.36 17.22
CA ASP A 298 12.06 -6.23 16.14
C ASP A 298 11.18 -7.46 15.91
N ARG A 299 10.17 -7.70 16.78
CA ARG A 299 9.23 -8.81 16.61
C ARG A 299 8.30 -8.52 15.44
N PRO A 300 8.21 -9.41 14.42
CA PRO A 300 7.26 -9.17 13.33
C PRO A 300 5.81 -9.25 13.82
N ALA A 301 5.01 -8.22 13.46
CA ALA A 301 3.59 -8.14 13.80
C ALA A 301 2.80 -7.40 12.71
N MET A 302 1.50 -7.66 12.65
CA MET A 302 0.57 -6.86 11.86
C MET A 302 0.55 -5.42 12.38
N PHE A 303 0.18 -4.48 11.53
CA PHE A 303 0.15 -3.06 11.91
C PHE A 303 -1.00 -2.31 11.24
N LEU A 304 -1.30 -1.15 11.80
CA LEU A 304 -2.36 -0.26 11.31
C LEU A 304 -1.77 1.09 10.96
N CYS A 305 -1.95 1.51 9.72
CA CYS A 305 -1.68 2.88 9.30
C CYS A 305 -2.95 3.72 9.41
N GLN A 306 -2.80 5.02 9.71
CA GLN A 306 -3.88 6.00 9.70
C GLN A 306 -3.53 7.19 8.83
N LYS A 307 -4.57 7.82 8.24
CA LYS A 307 -4.51 9.15 7.62
C LYS A 307 -5.56 10.04 8.26
N GLY A 308 -5.20 11.30 8.50
CA GLY A 308 -6.17 12.35 8.82
C GLY A 308 -6.88 12.81 7.55
N ILE A 309 -8.14 13.20 7.66
CA ILE A 309 -8.85 13.85 6.57
C ILE A 309 -8.52 15.34 6.62
N ASP A 310 -8.02 15.90 5.52
CA ASP A 310 -7.80 17.35 5.43
C ASP A 310 -9.15 18.09 5.35
N LYS A 311 -9.46 18.88 6.39
CA LYS A 311 -10.68 19.68 6.48
C LYS A 311 -10.78 20.79 5.43
N ASN A 312 -9.70 21.10 4.73
CA ASN A 312 -9.69 22.15 3.72
C ASN A 312 -10.12 21.64 2.33
N ASN A 313 -10.47 20.36 2.21
CA ASN A 313 -10.99 19.82 0.96
C ASN A 313 -12.43 20.36 0.78
N LYS A 314 -12.62 21.29 -0.15
CA LYS A 314 -13.87 22.06 -0.42
C LYS A 314 -15.12 21.20 -0.68
N LEU A 315 -14.97 19.90 -0.84
CA LEU A 315 -16.09 18.96 -1.09
C LEU A 315 -16.88 18.60 0.17
N TYR A 316 -16.28 18.74 1.36
CA TYR A 316 -16.99 18.46 2.61
C TYR A 316 -17.93 19.61 3.05
N ASN A 317 -17.71 20.84 2.56
CA ASN A 317 -18.50 22.01 2.93
C ASN A 317 -19.77 22.19 2.09
N ASN A 318 -19.91 21.55 0.93
CA ASN A 318 -21.08 21.75 0.05
C ASN A 318 -22.31 20.92 0.44
N ASN A 319 -22.22 19.99 1.39
CA ASN A 319 -23.37 19.19 1.83
C ASN A 319 -24.01 19.70 3.12
N ASN A 320 -23.41 20.69 3.80
CA ASN A 320 -23.98 21.29 5.02
C ASN A 320 -24.55 22.68 4.83
N GLU A 321 -24.38 23.33 3.66
CA GLU A 321 -24.92 24.66 3.39
C GLU A 321 -26.27 24.65 2.65
N SER A 322 -26.83 23.47 2.31
CA SER A 322 -28.11 23.40 1.61
C SER A 322 -29.33 23.12 2.50
N SER A 323 -29.22 23.23 3.84
CA SER A 323 -30.33 23.00 4.77
C SER A 323 -30.76 24.20 5.64
N GLU A 324 -30.22 25.42 5.39
CA GLU A 324 -30.59 26.62 6.14
C GLU A 324 -30.93 27.82 5.23
N GLU A 325 -31.79 27.62 4.20
CA GLU A 325 -32.46 28.74 3.54
C GLU A 325 -33.81 28.30 2.96
N SER A 326 -34.79 28.13 3.82
CA SER A 326 -36.18 28.33 3.49
C SER A 326 -36.99 28.43 4.77
N ASP A 327 -37.14 29.64 5.33
CA ASP A 327 -38.31 30.08 6.07
C ASP A 327 -38.11 31.53 6.56
N GLU A 328 -38.28 32.47 5.62
CA GLU A 328 -38.69 33.85 5.96
C GLU A 328 -39.28 34.48 4.70
N TYR A 329 -40.61 34.31 4.55
CA TYR A 329 -41.53 35.24 3.91
C TYR A 329 -42.95 34.74 4.09
N GLU A 330 -43.63 35.15 5.17
CA GLU A 330 -44.93 35.87 5.23
C GLU A 330 -45.29 36.20 6.67
#